data_1cfcf632d81fbbde572170d5ab37c00b
#
_entry.id   1cfcf632d81fbbde572170d5ab37c00b
#
_cell.length_a   1.000
_cell.length_b   1.000
_cell.length_c   1.000
_cell.angle_alpha   90.00
_cell.angle_beta   90.00
_cell.angle_gamma   90.00
#
_symmetry.space_group_name_H-M   'P 1'
#
loop_
_entity.id
_entity.type
_entity.pdbx_description
1 polymer ?
#
loop_
_entity_poly.entity_id
_entity_poly.type
_entity_poly.pdbx_seq_one_letter_code
_entity_poly.pdbx_strand_id
1 'polypeptide(L)'
;LSVIGLTAGVAWDGYGRYRATTRLVQANEMADRLIAAAGIHAMERGVTSAVLGAVATAGPPFRKQLAELRRSGDHEWRAAIEIARRLAAGRPDDAAFASALARAERSYDVLAAMRLRVDEDLIRRAAAVLFGEWIETITVFIAANARLRELSFRSVELSQDFSQLNLSLRHSLWVISEHAGLERGTLAYYVGARRPLPPEKLDELKSFRGVVDHSIETLL
;
A
#
# COMPACT_ATOMS: atom_id res chain seq x y z
N LEU A 1 -52.72 4.91 9.97
CA LEU A 1 -51.42 4.95 9.26
C LEU A 1 -51.72 4.80 7.76
N SER A 2 -51.46 5.89 6.97
CA SER A 2 -51.70 5.92 5.54
C SER A 2 -50.77 4.99 4.78
N VAL A 3 -51.26 4.24 3.78
CA VAL A 3 -50.51 3.39 2.87
C VAL A 3 -49.29 4.14 2.26
N ILE A 4 -49.43 5.43 2.04
CA ILE A 4 -48.39 6.36 1.55
C ILE A 4 -47.19 6.41 2.54
N GLY A 5 -47.41 6.40 3.84
CA GLY A 5 -46.35 6.40 4.83
C GLY A 5 -45.57 5.08 4.86
N LEU A 6 -46.26 3.97 4.64
CA LEU A 6 -45.63 2.66 4.61
C LEU A 6 -44.74 2.45 3.38
N THR A 7 -45.25 2.87 2.20
CA THR A 7 -44.49 2.77 0.94
C THR A 7 -43.27 3.71 0.92
N ALA A 8 -43.39 4.93 1.48
CA ALA A 8 -42.24 5.83 1.63
C ALA A 8 -41.16 5.25 2.58
N GLY A 9 -41.54 4.61 3.69
CA GLY A 9 -40.62 3.96 4.59
C GLY A 9 -39.85 2.80 3.93
N VAL A 10 -40.55 1.94 3.20
CA VAL A 10 -39.92 0.81 2.47
C VAL A 10 -38.99 1.29 1.37
N ALA A 11 -39.39 2.35 0.64
CA ALA A 11 -38.53 2.95 -0.39
C ALA A 11 -37.27 3.60 0.21
N TRP A 12 -37.40 4.27 1.37
CA TRP A 12 -36.27 4.88 2.08
C TRP A 12 -35.28 3.84 2.59
N ASP A 13 -35.76 2.77 3.20
CA ASP A 13 -34.92 1.64 3.66
C ASP A 13 -34.24 0.94 2.48
N GLY A 14 -34.96 0.71 1.39
CA GLY A 14 -34.38 0.13 0.16
C GLY A 14 -33.28 0.99 -0.42
N TYR A 15 -33.47 2.30 -0.45
CA TYR A 15 -32.46 3.24 -0.93
C TYR A 15 -31.23 3.31 -0.01
N GLY A 16 -31.44 3.27 1.32
CA GLY A 16 -30.38 3.20 2.30
C GLY A 16 -29.48 1.97 2.11
N ARG A 17 -30.12 0.78 1.97
CA ARG A 17 -29.42 -0.49 1.71
C ARG A 17 -28.67 -0.48 0.37
N TYR A 18 -29.27 0.03 -0.68
CA TYR A 18 -28.60 0.17 -1.98
C TYR A 18 -27.34 1.04 -1.89
N ARG A 19 -27.42 2.21 -1.22
CA ARG A 19 -26.25 3.08 -1.00
C ARG A 19 -25.16 2.40 -0.17
N ALA A 20 -25.52 1.68 0.89
CA ALA A 20 -24.56 0.92 1.72
C ALA A 20 -23.85 -0.16 0.91
N THR A 21 -24.58 -0.94 0.10
CA THR A 21 -24.03 -1.97 -0.78
C THR A 21 -23.10 -1.36 -1.84
N THR A 22 -23.48 -0.26 -2.47
CA THR A 22 -22.64 0.43 -3.46
C THR A 22 -21.34 0.94 -2.84
N ARG A 23 -21.39 1.51 -1.64
CA ARG A 23 -20.21 1.94 -0.90
C ARG A 23 -19.28 0.77 -0.54
N LEU A 24 -19.86 -0.37 -0.16
CA LEU A 24 -19.09 -1.57 0.13
C LEU A 24 -18.35 -2.08 -1.11
N VAL A 25 -19.02 -2.17 -2.24
CA VAL A 25 -18.40 -2.58 -3.52
C VAL A 25 -17.25 -1.64 -3.87
N GLN A 26 -17.45 -0.33 -3.76
CA GLN A 26 -16.39 0.65 -4.00
C GLN A 26 -15.22 0.54 -3.00
N ALA A 27 -15.51 0.30 -1.72
CA ALA A 27 -14.48 0.13 -0.71
C ALA A 27 -13.65 -1.15 -0.97
N ASN A 28 -14.30 -2.25 -1.39
CA ASN A 28 -13.60 -3.47 -1.79
C ASN A 28 -12.74 -3.26 -3.03
N GLU A 29 -13.27 -2.64 -4.09
CA GLU A 29 -12.50 -2.36 -5.30
C GLU A 29 -11.28 -1.47 -5.00
N MET A 30 -11.45 -0.41 -4.22
CA MET A 30 -10.35 0.43 -3.77
C MET A 30 -9.31 -0.37 -2.99
N ALA A 31 -9.76 -1.23 -2.07
CA ALA A 31 -8.88 -2.05 -1.24
C ALA A 31 -8.05 -3.03 -2.08
N ASP A 32 -8.67 -3.69 -3.06
CA ASP A 32 -7.99 -4.63 -3.96
C ASP A 32 -6.92 -3.93 -4.79
N ARG A 33 -7.22 -2.76 -5.33
CA ARG A 33 -6.26 -1.94 -6.08
C ARG A 33 -5.11 -1.44 -5.19
N LEU A 34 -5.38 -1.02 -3.94
CA LEU A 34 -4.33 -0.61 -3.00
C LEU A 34 -3.41 -1.78 -2.60
N ILE A 35 -3.97 -3.00 -2.46
CA ILE A 35 -3.16 -4.20 -2.21
C ILE A 35 -2.29 -4.53 -3.43
N ALA A 36 -2.84 -4.48 -4.63
CA ALA A 36 -2.08 -4.69 -5.87
C ALA A 36 -0.96 -3.65 -6.02
N ALA A 37 -1.26 -2.37 -5.81
CA ALA A 37 -0.28 -1.29 -5.82
C ALA A 37 0.82 -1.52 -4.78
N ALA A 38 0.47 -1.89 -3.54
CA ALA A 38 1.43 -2.15 -2.46
C ALA A 38 2.40 -3.29 -2.83
N GLY A 39 1.91 -4.39 -3.43
CA GLY A 39 2.74 -5.49 -3.92
C GLY A 39 3.73 -5.06 -5.00
N ILE A 40 3.29 -4.24 -5.96
CA ILE A 40 4.15 -3.72 -7.03
C ILE A 40 5.19 -2.74 -6.47
N HIS A 41 4.80 -1.84 -5.56
CA HIS A 41 5.74 -0.92 -4.91
C HIS A 41 6.72 -1.65 -3.98
N ALA A 42 6.32 -2.75 -3.35
CA ALA A 42 7.25 -3.62 -2.61
C ALA A 42 8.28 -4.28 -3.54
N MET A 43 7.90 -4.64 -4.78
CA MET A 43 8.87 -5.09 -5.80
C MET A 43 9.77 -3.95 -6.25
N GLU A 44 9.24 -2.75 -6.50
CA GLU A 44 10.03 -1.55 -6.79
C GLU A 44 11.04 -1.28 -5.68
N ARG A 45 10.61 -1.37 -4.41
CA ARG A 45 11.49 -1.23 -3.24
C ARG A 45 12.70 -2.15 -3.33
N GLY A 46 12.47 -3.43 -3.64
CA GLY A 46 13.54 -4.42 -3.75
C GLY A 46 14.50 -4.16 -4.92
N VAL A 47 13.97 -3.86 -6.11
CA VAL A 47 14.80 -3.56 -7.29
C VAL A 47 15.60 -2.29 -7.10
N THR A 48 14.99 -1.22 -6.58
CA THR A 48 15.72 0.04 -6.29
C THR A 48 16.78 -0.17 -5.23
N SER A 49 16.52 -0.98 -4.20
CA SER A 49 17.52 -1.33 -3.17
C SER A 49 18.74 -2.02 -3.78
N ALA A 50 18.53 -3.02 -4.65
CA ALA A 50 19.61 -3.68 -5.37
C ALA A 50 20.45 -2.69 -6.20
N VAL A 51 19.76 -1.80 -6.88
CA VAL A 51 20.39 -0.78 -7.75
C VAL A 51 21.18 0.23 -6.92
N LEU A 52 20.66 0.70 -5.79
CA LEU A 52 21.38 1.61 -4.88
C LEU A 52 22.65 0.94 -4.28
N GLY A 53 22.58 -0.37 -4.05
CA GLY A 53 23.77 -1.15 -3.65
C GLY A 53 24.83 -1.27 -4.74
N ALA A 54 24.44 -1.24 -6.02
CA ALA A 54 25.28 -1.49 -7.18
C ALA A 54 25.25 -0.36 -8.22
N VAL A 55 25.09 0.87 -7.80
CA VAL A 55 24.82 2.05 -8.65
C VAL A 55 25.85 2.22 -9.79
N ALA A 56 27.10 1.93 -9.51
CA ALA A 56 28.18 2.04 -10.50
C ALA A 56 28.04 1.03 -11.67
N THR A 57 27.38 -0.10 -11.44
CA THR A 57 27.20 -1.22 -12.40
C THR A 57 25.77 -1.40 -12.87
N ALA A 58 24.82 -0.64 -12.32
CA ALA A 58 23.41 -0.70 -12.69
C ALA A 58 23.21 -0.31 -14.16
N GLY A 59 22.83 -1.29 -14.98
CA GLY A 59 22.70 -1.15 -16.44
C GLY A 59 21.25 -0.86 -16.91
N PRO A 60 21.07 -0.72 -18.24
CA PRO A 60 19.77 -0.44 -18.84
C PRO A 60 18.63 -1.39 -18.45
N PRO A 61 18.84 -2.71 -18.25
CA PRO A 61 17.77 -3.62 -17.85
C PRO A 61 17.08 -3.23 -16.54
N PHE A 62 17.85 -2.81 -15.53
CA PHE A 62 17.28 -2.34 -14.25
C PHE A 62 16.42 -1.10 -14.42
N ARG A 63 16.85 -0.12 -15.23
CA ARG A 63 16.06 1.09 -15.50
C ARG A 63 14.74 0.76 -16.19
N LYS A 64 14.75 -0.19 -17.14
CA LYS A 64 13.52 -0.65 -17.79
C LYS A 64 12.59 -1.31 -16.80
N GLN A 65 13.10 -2.22 -15.96
CA GLN A 65 12.31 -2.90 -14.92
C GLN A 65 11.71 -1.91 -13.93
N LEU A 66 12.48 -0.93 -13.46
CA LEU A 66 11.97 0.13 -12.55
C LEU A 66 10.87 0.95 -13.22
N ALA A 67 11.05 1.35 -14.48
CA ALA A 67 10.03 2.10 -15.22
C ALA A 67 8.73 1.32 -15.38
N GLU A 68 8.79 0.01 -15.58
CA GLU A 68 7.63 -0.88 -15.68
C GLU A 68 6.92 -1.01 -14.34
N LEU A 69 7.65 -1.27 -13.25
CA LEU A 69 7.10 -1.38 -11.90
C LEU A 69 6.42 -0.06 -11.47
N ARG A 70 7.09 1.07 -11.65
CA ARG A 70 6.53 2.39 -11.32
C ARG A 70 5.25 2.67 -12.09
N ARG A 71 5.23 2.44 -13.41
CA ARG A 71 4.05 2.66 -14.25
C ARG A 71 2.88 1.80 -13.81
N SER A 72 3.13 0.52 -13.55
CA SER A 72 2.10 -0.43 -13.12
C SER A 72 1.57 -0.11 -11.72
N GLY A 73 2.47 0.15 -10.75
CA GLY A 73 2.09 0.52 -9.39
C GLY A 73 1.32 1.83 -9.32
N ASP A 74 1.77 2.83 -10.07
CA ASP A 74 1.11 4.15 -10.16
C ASP A 74 -0.26 4.05 -10.83
N HIS A 75 -0.44 3.14 -11.80
CA HIS A 75 -1.74 2.91 -12.43
C HIS A 75 -2.76 2.40 -11.40
N GLU A 76 -2.42 1.35 -10.66
CA GLU A 76 -3.31 0.79 -9.63
C GLU A 76 -3.56 1.79 -8.50
N TRP A 77 -2.52 2.49 -8.06
CA TRP A 77 -2.66 3.49 -7.02
C TRP A 77 -3.58 4.64 -7.43
N ARG A 78 -3.39 5.22 -8.62
CA ARG A 78 -4.25 6.32 -9.11
C ARG A 78 -5.70 5.89 -9.24
N ALA A 79 -5.94 4.68 -9.77
CA ALA A 79 -7.30 4.14 -9.86
C ALA A 79 -7.95 3.98 -8.48
N ALA A 80 -7.19 3.53 -7.47
CA ALA A 80 -7.66 3.43 -6.09
C ALA A 80 -7.98 4.81 -5.49
N ILE A 81 -7.11 5.81 -5.70
CA ILE A 81 -7.30 7.17 -5.18
C ILE A 81 -8.53 7.85 -5.78
N GLU A 82 -8.83 7.62 -7.07
CA GLU A 82 -10.07 8.11 -7.68
C GLU A 82 -11.32 7.53 -7.00
N ILE A 83 -11.29 6.25 -6.63
CA ILE A 83 -12.39 5.64 -5.86
C ILE A 83 -12.44 6.25 -4.44
N ALA A 84 -11.28 6.41 -3.79
CA ALA A 84 -11.20 7.02 -2.47
C ALA A 84 -11.77 8.44 -2.42
N ARG A 85 -11.48 9.26 -3.43
CA ARG A 85 -12.04 10.62 -3.56
C ARG A 85 -13.57 10.61 -3.69
N ARG A 86 -14.13 9.67 -4.48
CA ARG A 86 -15.59 9.51 -4.58
C ARG A 86 -16.21 9.05 -3.27
N LEU A 87 -15.55 8.13 -2.54
CA LEU A 87 -15.96 7.69 -1.21
C LEU A 87 -15.94 8.85 -0.21
N ALA A 88 -14.89 9.67 -0.22
CA ALA A 88 -14.75 10.85 0.65
C ALA A 88 -15.85 11.89 0.36
N ALA A 89 -16.14 12.18 -0.90
CA ALA A 89 -17.21 13.09 -1.28
C ALA A 89 -18.60 12.61 -0.79
N GLY A 90 -18.82 11.30 -0.70
CA GLY A 90 -20.03 10.70 -0.14
C GLY A 90 -20.05 10.62 1.40
N ARG A 91 -19.00 11.09 2.09
CA ARG A 91 -18.80 11.02 3.57
C ARG A 91 -18.17 12.32 4.09
N PRO A 92 -18.85 13.47 3.93
CA PRO A 92 -18.24 14.77 4.31
C PRO A 92 -17.85 14.86 5.79
N ASP A 93 -18.51 14.10 6.66
CA ASP A 93 -18.29 14.09 8.10
C ASP A 93 -17.22 13.09 8.55
N ASP A 94 -16.67 12.27 7.65
CA ASP A 94 -15.60 11.30 7.97
C ASP A 94 -14.21 11.95 7.86
N ALA A 95 -13.90 12.81 8.84
CA ALA A 95 -12.62 13.51 8.91
C ALA A 95 -11.41 12.55 8.96
N ALA A 96 -11.59 11.36 9.56
CA ALA A 96 -10.52 10.36 9.65
C ALA A 96 -10.17 9.80 8.26
N PHE A 97 -11.18 9.46 7.45
CA PHE A 97 -10.97 8.98 6.09
C PHE A 97 -10.40 10.08 5.18
N ALA A 98 -10.92 11.30 5.27
CA ALA A 98 -10.42 12.45 4.52
C ALA A 98 -8.94 12.74 4.85
N SER A 99 -8.56 12.70 6.13
CA SER A 99 -7.18 12.89 6.57
C SER A 99 -6.25 11.77 6.06
N ALA A 100 -6.71 10.51 6.06
CA ALA A 100 -5.95 9.39 5.53
C ALA A 100 -5.74 9.49 4.03
N LEU A 101 -6.76 9.91 3.27
CA LEU A 101 -6.65 10.17 1.83
C LEU A 101 -5.60 11.25 1.55
N ALA A 102 -5.69 12.40 2.22
CA ALA A 102 -4.71 13.47 2.07
C ALA A 102 -3.29 13.04 2.46
N ARG A 103 -3.14 12.13 3.43
CA ARG A 103 -1.83 11.57 3.81
C ARG A 103 -1.30 10.63 2.73
N ALA A 104 -2.14 9.78 2.15
CA ALA A 104 -1.75 8.90 1.04
C ALA A 104 -1.27 9.70 -0.17
N GLU A 105 -1.98 10.76 -0.54
CA GLU A 105 -1.61 11.65 -1.64
C GLU A 105 -0.27 12.35 -1.38
N ARG A 106 -0.08 12.97 -0.20
CA ARG A 106 1.20 13.59 0.16
C ARG A 106 2.36 12.59 0.18
N SER A 107 2.15 11.39 0.66
CA SER A 107 3.21 10.36 0.68
C SER A 107 3.60 9.91 -0.72
N TYR A 108 2.68 9.95 -1.69
CA TYR A 108 2.99 9.72 -3.09
C TYR A 108 3.87 10.84 -3.68
N ASP A 109 3.59 12.11 -3.37
CA ASP A 109 4.42 13.23 -3.82
C ASP A 109 5.86 13.10 -3.32
N VAL A 110 6.04 12.68 -2.05
CA VAL A 110 7.36 12.42 -1.47
C VAL A 110 8.05 11.25 -2.18
N LEU A 111 7.32 10.16 -2.46
CA LEU A 111 7.86 9.01 -3.22
C LEU A 111 8.27 9.43 -4.64
N ALA A 112 7.45 10.24 -5.32
CA ALA A 112 7.76 10.73 -6.66
C ALA A 112 9.05 11.57 -6.67
N ALA A 113 9.23 12.47 -5.70
CA ALA A 113 10.46 13.24 -5.53
C ALA A 113 11.67 12.35 -5.26
N MET A 114 11.53 11.33 -4.42
CA MET A 114 12.61 10.37 -4.14
C MET A 114 13.01 9.57 -5.38
N ARG A 115 12.04 9.16 -6.21
CA ARG A 115 12.31 8.47 -7.48
C ARG A 115 13.15 9.31 -8.43
N LEU A 116 12.92 10.63 -8.51
CA LEU A 116 13.75 11.53 -9.31
C LEU A 116 15.20 11.57 -8.82
N ARG A 117 15.42 11.62 -7.51
CA ARG A 117 16.77 11.55 -6.93
C ARG A 117 17.47 10.23 -7.25
N VAL A 118 16.74 9.11 -7.15
CA VAL A 118 17.26 7.78 -7.55
C VAL A 118 17.62 7.76 -9.03
N ASP A 119 16.80 8.33 -9.89
CA ASP A 119 17.07 8.37 -11.34
C ASP A 119 18.30 9.24 -11.68
N GLU A 120 18.49 10.35 -10.97
CA GLU A 120 19.72 11.16 -11.08
C GLU A 120 20.96 10.38 -10.66
N ASP A 121 20.90 9.65 -9.55
CA ASP A 121 22.01 8.79 -9.10
C ASP A 121 22.36 7.73 -10.15
N LEU A 122 21.36 7.12 -10.76
CA LEU A 122 21.56 6.13 -11.83
C LEU A 122 22.20 6.73 -13.10
N ILE A 123 21.85 7.98 -13.43
CA ILE A 123 22.42 8.68 -14.58
C ILE A 123 23.87 9.08 -14.29
N ARG A 124 24.10 9.64 -13.11
CA ARG A 124 25.42 10.16 -12.69
C ARG A 124 26.35 9.08 -12.17
N ARG A 125 25.86 7.86 -11.98
CA ARG A 125 26.54 6.75 -11.27
C ARG A 125 27.04 7.17 -9.88
N ALA A 126 26.26 8.00 -9.22
CA ALA A 126 26.49 8.50 -7.87
C ALA A 126 25.64 7.69 -6.86
N ALA A 127 26.01 7.76 -5.60
CA ALA A 127 25.27 7.13 -4.49
C ALA A 127 24.88 8.21 -3.47
N ALA A 128 24.17 9.25 -3.93
CA ALA A 128 23.72 10.34 -3.08
C ALA A 128 22.46 9.96 -2.26
N VAL A 129 21.59 9.14 -2.83
CA VAL A 129 20.44 8.59 -2.11
C VAL A 129 20.89 7.48 -1.17
N LEU A 130 20.66 7.68 0.12
CA LEU A 130 20.94 6.64 1.11
C LEU A 130 19.87 5.54 1.06
N PHE A 131 20.32 4.30 1.21
CA PHE A 131 19.44 3.13 1.26
C PHE A 131 18.32 3.29 2.32
N GLY A 132 18.66 3.80 3.51
CA GLY A 132 17.69 4.05 4.60
C GLY A 132 16.61 5.05 4.20
N GLU A 133 16.97 6.17 3.55
CA GLU A 133 15.99 7.16 3.06
C GLU A 133 15.02 6.57 2.04
N TRP A 134 15.52 5.73 1.13
CA TRP A 134 14.68 5.04 0.15
C TRP A 134 13.69 4.10 0.82
N ILE A 135 14.18 3.21 1.71
CA ILE A 135 13.35 2.24 2.42
C ILE A 135 12.28 2.95 3.24
N GLU A 136 12.64 3.97 4.01
CA GLU A 136 11.70 4.75 4.82
C GLU A 136 10.62 5.40 3.95
N THR A 137 11.02 6.08 2.87
CA THR A 137 10.08 6.80 1.99
C THR A 137 9.02 5.87 1.42
N ILE A 138 9.42 4.75 0.83
CA ILE A 138 8.47 3.84 0.20
C ILE A 138 7.65 3.06 1.23
N THR A 139 8.20 2.77 2.41
CA THR A 139 7.47 2.12 3.50
C THR A 139 6.40 3.04 4.09
N VAL A 140 6.71 4.32 4.31
CA VAL A 140 5.73 5.34 4.74
C VAL A 140 4.59 5.47 3.73
N PHE A 141 4.90 5.46 2.43
CA PHE A 141 3.89 5.47 1.37
C PHE A 141 2.99 4.22 1.43
N ILE A 142 3.56 3.02 1.52
CA ILE A 142 2.78 1.77 1.59
C ILE A 142 1.91 1.75 2.86
N ALA A 143 2.44 2.18 4.01
CA ALA A 143 1.70 2.25 5.26
C ALA A 143 0.56 3.26 5.23
N ALA A 144 0.74 4.44 4.59
CA ALA A 144 -0.32 5.43 4.44
C ALA A 144 -1.50 4.88 3.62
N ASN A 145 -1.21 4.11 2.56
CA ASN A 145 -2.23 3.46 1.74
C ASN A 145 -2.92 2.30 2.47
N ALA A 146 -2.22 1.53 3.28
CA ALA A 146 -2.80 0.51 4.15
C ALA A 146 -3.80 1.14 5.14
N ARG A 147 -3.45 2.28 5.74
CA ARG A 147 -4.34 3.01 6.65
C ARG A 147 -5.60 3.55 5.95
N LEU A 148 -5.46 4.09 4.74
CA LEU A 148 -6.60 4.54 3.93
C LEU A 148 -7.55 3.37 3.65
N ARG A 149 -7.01 2.21 3.27
CA ARG A 149 -7.78 0.98 3.06
C ARG A 149 -8.56 0.56 4.30
N GLU A 150 -7.92 0.50 5.47
CA GLU A 150 -8.58 0.13 6.72
C GLU A 150 -9.77 1.02 7.05
N LEU A 151 -9.59 2.34 6.89
CA LEU A 151 -10.63 3.31 7.21
C LEU A 151 -11.81 3.26 6.23
N SER A 152 -11.63 2.74 5.02
CA SER A 152 -12.71 2.66 4.04
C SER A 152 -13.87 1.77 4.48
N PHE A 153 -13.60 0.78 5.35
CA PHE A 153 -14.58 -0.19 5.84
C PHE A 153 -15.28 0.21 7.14
N ARG A 154 -14.78 1.22 7.88
CA ARG A 154 -15.34 1.60 9.18
C ARG A 154 -16.79 2.07 9.16
N SER A 155 -17.26 2.63 8.06
CA SER A 155 -18.60 3.20 7.91
C SER A 155 -19.57 2.27 7.16
N VAL A 156 -19.20 1.01 6.96
CA VAL A 156 -20.05 0.03 6.28
C VAL A 156 -20.69 -0.87 7.33
N GLU A 157 -22.02 -0.74 7.52
CA GLU A 157 -22.80 -1.66 8.32
C GLU A 157 -22.89 -3.03 7.61
N LEU A 158 -21.93 -3.88 7.89
CA LEU A 158 -21.94 -5.29 7.49
C LEU A 158 -22.28 -6.15 8.70
N SER A 159 -22.77 -7.38 8.47
CA SER A 159 -22.75 -8.39 9.53
C SER A 159 -21.33 -8.45 10.11
N GLN A 160 -21.22 -8.24 11.41
CA GLN A 160 -19.93 -8.05 12.10
C GLN A 160 -18.91 -9.16 11.75
N ASP A 161 -19.37 -10.40 11.68
CA ASP A 161 -18.52 -11.59 11.49
C ASP A 161 -17.84 -11.63 10.11
N PHE A 162 -18.58 -11.35 9.02
CA PHE A 162 -18.02 -11.39 7.67
C PHE A 162 -17.03 -10.24 7.41
N SER A 163 -17.34 -9.06 7.96
CA SER A 163 -16.47 -7.88 7.83
C SER A 163 -15.17 -8.07 8.59
N GLN A 164 -15.22 -8.61 9.80
CA GLN A 164 -14.04 -8.86 10.61
C GLN A 164 -13.14 -9.91 9.98
N LEU A 165 -13.69 -11.02 9.48
CA LEU A 165 -12.91 -12.06 8.81
C LEU A 165 -12.20 -11.51 7.55
N ASN A 166 -12.92 -10.77 6.70
CA ASN A 166 -12.34 -10.19 5.48
C ASN A 166 -11.23 -9.17 5.79
N LEU A 167 -11.46 -8.31 6.79
CA LEU A 167 -10.45 -7.33 7.23
C LEU A 167 -9.22 -7.99 7.85
N SER A 168 -9.42 -9.00 8.68
CA SER A 168 -8.33 -9.77 9.30
C SER A 168 -7.49 -10.47 8.26
N LEU A 169 -8.11 -11.20 7.32
CA LEU A 169 -7.42 -11.90 6.24
C LEU A 169 -6.60 -10.93 5.38
N ARG A 170 -7.19 -9.81 4.95
CA ARG A 170 -6.50 -8.77 4.16
C ARG A 170 -5.36 -8.12 4.93
N HIS A 171 -5.54 -7.91 6.24
CA HIS A 171 -4.49 -7.36 7.10
C HIS A 171 -3.32 -8.32 7.20
N SER A 172 -3.56 -9.61 7.49
CA SER A 172 -2.50 -10.62 7.58
C SER A 172 -1.73 -10.79 6.26
N LEU A 173 -2.43 -10.83 5.13
CA LEU A 173 -1.80 -10.89 3.81
C LEU A 173 -0.92 -9.66 3.54
N TRP A 174 -1.39 -8.48 3.96
CA TRP A 174 -0.58 -7.25 3.85
C TRP A 174 0.66 -7.30 4.75
N VAL A 175 0.53 -7.73 6.01
CA VAL A 175 1.63 -7.87 6.96
C VAL A 175 2.70 -8.82 6.40
N ILE A 176 2.29 -9.99 5.91
CA ILE A 176 3.20 -10.97 5.29
C ILE A 176 3.93 -10.34 4.09
N SER A 177 3.20 -9.71 3.18
CA SER A 177 3.76 -9.09 1.98
C SER A 177 4.74 -7.96 2.31
N GLU A 178 4.42 -7.12 3.30
CA GLU A 178 5.23 -5.99 3.70
C GLU A 178 6.56 -6.45 4.33
N HIS A 179 6.51 -7.35 5.32
CA HIS A 179 7.71 -7.81 6.01
C HIS A 179 8.60 -8.68 5.12
N ALA A 180 8.03 -9.55 4.28
CA ALA A 180 8.79 -10.26 3.25
C ALA A 180 9.42 -9.29 2.22
N GLY A 181 8.73 -8.21 1.90
CA GLY A 181 9.25 -7.15 1.04
C GLY A 181 10.40 -6.35 1.65
N LEU A 182 10.35 -6.08 2.95
CA LEU A 182 11.43 -5.42 3.70
C LEU A 182 12.67 -6.33 3.79
N GLU A 183 12.48 -7.60 4.13
CA GLU A 183 13.54 -8.61 4.12
C GLU A 183 14.25 -8.65 2.76
N ARG A 184 13.48 -8.81 1.68
CA ARG A 184 14.00 -8.86 0.32
C ARG A 184 14.73 -7.57 -0.07
N GLY A 185 14.20 -6.40 0.26
CA GLY A 185 14.81 -5.10 -0.05
C GLY A 185 16.15 -4.91 0.64
N THR A 186 16.24 -5.28 1.91
CA THR A 186 17.49 -5.23 2.68
C THR A 186 18.54 -6.18 2.10
N LEU A 187 18.18 -7.43 1.87
CA LEU A 187 19.10 -8.40 1.28
C LEU A 187 19.57 -7.97 -0.12
N ALA A 188 18.66 -7.49 -0.96
CA ALA A 188 18.97 -7.02 -2.31
C ALA A 188 20.00 -5.88 -2.30
N TYR A 189 19.92 -4.95 -1.36
CA TYR A 189 20.92 -3.88 -1.21
C TYR A 189 22.30 -4.43 -0.89
N TYR A 190 22.43 -5.28 0.14
CA TYR A 190 23.74 -5.82 0.56
C TYR A 190 24.37 -6.73 -0.48
N VAL A 191 23.54 -7.54 -1.17
CA VAL A 191 23.99 -8.36 -2.31
C VAL A 191 24.45 -7.46 -3.47
N GLY A 192 23.71 -6.43 -3.82
CA GLY A 192 24.09 -5.46 -4.85
C GLY A 192 25.39 -4.74 -4.50
N ALA A 193 25.55 -4.33 -3.26
CA ALA A 193 26.74 -3.66 -2.74
C ALA A 193 27.95 -4.59 -2.57
N ARG A 194 27.77 -5.91 -2.70
CA ARG A 194 28.79 -6.93 -2.41
C ARG A 194 29.40 -6.74 -1.02
N ARG A 195 28.58 -6.40 -0.05
CA ARG A 195 28.99 -6.17 1.36
C ARG A 195 28.39 -7.24 2.26
N PRO A 196 29.10 -7.65 3.31
CA PRO A 196 28.54 -8.53 4.31
C PRO A 196 27.37 -7.84 5.02
N LEU A 197 26.38 -8.62 5.44
CA LEU A 197 25.26 -8.15 6.22
C LEU A 197 25.74 -7.85 7.65
N PRO A 198 25.54 -6.63 8.18
CA PRO A 198 25.89 -6.32 9.56
C PRO A 198 25.02 -7.12 10.55
N PRO A 199 25.55 -7.46 11.76
CA PRO A 199 24.81 -8.23 12.76
C PRO A 199 23.45 -7.62 13.13
N GLU A 200 23.39 -6.30 13.30
CA GLU A 200 22.15 -5.57 13.60
C GLU A 200 21.11 -5.70 12.49
N LYS A 201 21.53 -5.78 11.23
CA LYS A 201 20.64 -6.03 10.10
C LYS A 201 20.19 -7.49 10.01
N LEU A 202 21.01 -8.41 10.46
CA LEU A 202 20.61 -9.81 10.56
C LEU A 202 19.49 -9.99 11.60
N ASP A 203 19.57 -9.30 12.74
CA ASP A 203 18.54 -9.36 13.78
C ASP A 203 17.22 -8.68 13.32
N GLU A 204 17.31 -7.58 12.58
CA GLU A 204 16.17 -6.96 11.93
C GLU A 204 15.48 -7.93 10.95
N LEU A 205 16.25 -8.65 10.12
CA LEU A 205 15.70 -9.65 9.18
C LEU A 205 15.04 -10.82 9.92
N LYS A 206 15.61 -11.30 11.01
CA LYS A 206 14.98 -12.33 11.86
C LYS A 206 13.65 -11.84 12.43
N SER A 207 13.57 -10.56 12.84
CA SER A 207 12.33 -9.95 13.31
C SER A 207 11.27 -9.92 12.21
N PHE A 208 11.62 -9.52 10.99
CA PHE A 208 10.70 -9.54 9.86
C PHE A 208 10.19 -10.96 9.57
N ARG A 209 11.09 -11.95 9.58
CA ARG A 209 10.73 -13.35 9.39
C ARG A 209 9.77 -13.84 10.48
N GLY A 210 10.05 -13.53 11.74
CA GLY A 210 9.17 -13.89 12.85
C GLY A 210 7.75 -13.33 12.72
N VAL A 211 7.61 -12.10 12.22
CA VAL A 211 6.30 -11.50 11.94
C VAL A 211 5.58 -12.24 10.80
N VAL A 212 6.30 -12.61 9.74
CA VAL A 212 5.74 -13.37 8.62
C VAL A 212 5.25 -14.75 9.09
N ASP A 213 6.10 -15.48 9.81
CA ASP A 213 5.78 -16.83 10.29
C ASP A 213 4.56 -16.82 11.24
N HIS A 214 4.55 -15.88 12.20
CA HIS A 214 3.39 -15.71 13.10
C HIS A 214 2.10 -15.33 12.34
N SER A 215 2.19 -14.48 11.33
CA SER A 215 1.01 -14.10 10.53
C SER A 215 0.47 -15.27 9.71
N ILE A 216 1.35 -16.14 9.21
CA ILE A 216 0.95 -17.37 8.51
C ILE A 216 0.27 -18.35 9.48
N GLU A 217 0.85 -18.58 10.67
CA GLU A 217 0.27 -19.44 11.70
C GLU A 217 -1.13 -18.98 12.16
N THR A 218 -1.35 -17.66 12.17
CA THR A 218 -2.65 -17.09 12.54
C THR A 218 -3.72 -17.29 11.46
N LEU A 219 -3.32 -17.53 10.20
CA LEU A 219 -4.23 -17.76 9.08
C LEU A 219 -4.62 -19.22 8.88
N LEU A 220 -3.88 -20.16 9.44
CA LEU A 220 -4.10 -21.61 9.35
C LEU A 220 -4.96 -22.12 10.49
#